data_00aa68e62c9df286f870bd35e4ab3c3c
#
_entry.id   00aa68e62c9df286f870bd35e4ab3c3c
#
_cell.length_a   1.000
_cell.length_b   1.000
_cell.length_c   1.000
_cell.angle_alpha   90.00
_cell.angle_beta   90.00
_cell.angle_gamma   90.00
#
_symmetry.space_group_name_H-M   'P 1'
#
loop_
_entity.id
_entity.type
_entity.pdbx_description
1 polymer ?
#
loop_
_entity_poly.entity_id
_entity_poly.type
_entity_poly.pdbx_seq_one_letter_code
_entity_poly.pdbx_strand_id
1 'polypeptide(L)'
;MLPYKLHEKAYREYIEAYEWYEERQEGLGDRFMNNVEKRLHQISEHPYHYPNKHSNYREAKVEDFPYLIVYEVFKQKQLIHIAAIYHGKRHPKSKYRKLKK
;
A
#
# COMPACT_ATOMS: atom_id res chain seq x y z
N MET A 1 6.59 -5.14 15.86
CA MET A 1 6.34 -4.25 14.69
C MET A 1 7.47 -4.41 13.68
N LEU A 2 7.13 -4.74 12.44
CA LEU A 2 8.12 -4.89 11.37
C LEU A 2 8.25 -3.60 10.56
N PRO A 3 9.47 -3.20 10.18
CA PRO A 3 9.64 -2.08 9.27
C PRO A 3 9.09 -2.40 7.90
N TYR A 4 8.70 -1.37 7.14
CA TYR A 4 8.24 -1.56 5.78
C TYR A 4 8.99 -0.64 4.83
N LYS A 5 9.04 -1.08 3.57
CA LYS A 5 9.70 -0.34 2.49
C LYS A 5 8.77 -0.35 1.28
N LEU A 6 8.57 0.82 0.67
CA LEU A 6 7.75 0.93 -0.52
C LEU A 6 8.57 0.68 -1.77
N HIS A 7 8.04 -0.14 -2.67
CA HIS A 7 8.56 -0.23 -4.02
C HIS A 7 8.48 1.15 -4.66
N GLU A 8 9.44 1.50 -5.51
CA GLU A 8 9.49 2.79 -6.17
C GLU A 8 8.17 3.15 -6.86
N LYS A 9 7.56 2.18 -7.56
CA LYS A 9 6.29 2.42 -8.24
C LYS A 9 5.13 2.57 -7.27
N ALA A 10 5.16 1.89 -6.13
CA ALA A 10 4.16 2.06 -5.09
C ALA A 10 4.22 3.47 -4.51
N TYR A 11 5.41 3.98 -4.31
CA TYR A 11 5.61 5.34 -3.83
C TYR A 11 5.04 6.36 -4.82
N ARG A 12 5.30 6.18 -6.12
CA ARG A 12 4.74 7.06 -7.16
C ARG A 12 3.22 6.99 -7.19
N GLU A 13 2.65 5.79 -7.10
CA GLU A 13 1.20 5.61 -7.05
C GLU A 13 0.59 6.38 -5.88
N TYR A 14 1.26 6.33 -4.74
CA TYR A 14 0.85 7.01 -3.53
C TYR A 14 0.83 8.53 -3.74
N ILE A 15 1.93 9.08 -4.25
CA ILE A 15 2.06 10.52 -4.47
C ILE A 15 1.07 11.01 -5.53
N GLU A 16 0.92 10.27 -6.63
CA GLU A 16 -0.02 10.63 -7.70
C GLU A 16 -1.46 10.65 -7.18
N ALA A 17 -1.83 9.67 -6.35
CA ALA A 17 -3.16 9.63 -5.76
C ALA A 17 -3.37 10.82 -4.82
N TYR A 18 -2.37 11.13 -3.99
CA TYR A 18 -2.42 12.28 -3.10
C TYR A 18 -2.68 13.56 -3.89
N GLU A 19 -1.91 13.80 -4.95
CA GLU A 19 -2.03 15.00 -5.78
C GLU A 19 -3.39 15.06 -6.46
N TRP A 20 -3.88 13.92 -6.97
CA TRP A 20 -5.18 13.84 -7.61
C TRP A 20 -6.31 14.28 -6.67
N TYR A 21 -6.28 13.78 -5.42
CA TYR A 21 -7.31 14.13 -4.45
C TYR A 21 -7.20 15.58 -4.01
N GLU A 22 -5.98 16.07 -3.80
CA GLU A 22 -5.76 17.44 -3.35
C GLU A 22 -6.22 18.45 -4.39
N GLU A 23 -6.05 18.15 -5.66
CA GLU A 23 -6.54 19.01 -6.75
C GLU A 23 -8.06 19.08 -6.77
N ARG A 24 -8.76 18.03 -6.35
CA ARG A 24 -10.22 18.03 -6.34
C ARG A 24 -10.82 18.77 -5.17
N GLN A 25 -10.15 18.69 -4.03
CA GLN A 25 -10.64 19.36 -2.83
C GLN A 25 -9.48 19.56 -1.87
N GLU A 26 -9.29 20.79 -1.43
CA GLU A 26 -8.26 21.12 -0.47
C GLU A 26 -8.42 20.28 0.80
N GLY A 27 -7.34 19.65 1.24
CA GLY A 27 -7.31 18.78 2.41
C GLY A 27 -7.67 17.34 2.14
N LEU A 28 -8.22 17.01 0.97
CA LEU A 28 -8.62 15.63 0.66
C LEU A 28 -7.40 14.74 0.44
N GLY A 29 -6.34 15.29 -0.16
CA GLY A 29 -5.08 14.57 -0.31
C GLY A 29 -4.46 14.23 1.04
N ASP A 30 -4.50 15.18 1.97
CA ASP A 30 -3.99 14.94 3.34
C ASP A 30 -4.77 13.85 4.04
N ARG A 31 -6.09 13.84 3.86
CA ARG A 31 -6.94 12.81 4.45
C ARG A 31 -6.61 11.42 3.87
N PHE A 32 -6.40 11.35 2.55
CA PHE A 32 -5.97 10.13 1.89
C PHE A 32 -4.65 9.64 2.46
N MET A 33 -3.68 10.54 2.55
CA MET A 33 -2.35 10.24 3.10
C MET A 33 -2.45 9.70 4.52
N ASN A 34 -3.23 10.36 5.38
CA ASN A 34 -3.41 9.93 6.76
C ASN A 34 -3.99 8.51 6.83
N ASN A 35 -4.94 8.20 5.97
CA ASN A 35 -5.58 6.88 5.96
C ASN A 35 -4.64 5.80 5.42
N VAL A 36 -3.80 6.13 4.44
CA VAL A 36 -2.75 5.22 3.96
C VAL A 36 -1.74 4.94 5.07
N GLU A 37 -1.25 6.00 5.73
CA GLU A 37 -0.26 5.85 6.81
C GLU A 37 -0.81 5.03 7.97
N LYS A 38 -2.06 5.27 8.31
CA LYS A 38 -2.73 4.49 9.37
C LYS A 38 -2.76 3.00 9.01
N ARG A 39 -3.11 2.67 7.76
CA ARG A 39 -3.16 1.27 7.33
C ARG A 39 -1.78 0.65 7.27
N LEU A 40 -0.78 1.40 6.80
CA LEU A 40 0.61 0.93 6.80
C LEU A 40 1.09 0.60 8.21
N HIS A 41 0.73 1.45 9.18
CA HIS A 41 1.06 1.21 10.58
C HIS A 41 0.41 -0.08 11.09
N GLN A 42 -0.87 -0.30 10.77
CA GLN A 42 -1.59 -1.51 11.15
C GLN A 42 -0.98 -2.76 10.51
N ILE A 43 -0.55 -2.67 9.24
CA ILE A 43 0.14 -3.76 8.57
C ILE A 43 1.47 -4.06 9.28
N SER A 44 2.19 -3.03 9.68
CA SER A 44 3.45 -3.17 10.40
C SER A 44 3.26 -3.90 11.73
N GLU A 45 2.17 -3.62 12.44
CA GLU A 45 1.86 -4.26 13.72
C GLU A 45 1.36 -5.70 13.57
N HIS A 46 0.55 -5.95 12.52
CA HIS A 46 -0.10 -7.25 12.32
C HIS A 46 0.01 -7.69 10.87
N PRO A 47 1.22 -8.01 10.39
CA PRO A 47 1.43 -8.25 8.95
C PRO A 47 0.71 -9.47 8.39
N TYR A 48 0.33 -10.42 9.23
CA TYR A 48 -0.37 -11.62 8.77
C TYR A 48 -1.87 -11.55 8.93
N HIS A 49 -2.38 -10.43 9.39
CA HIS A 49 -3.82 -10.23 9.62
C HIS A 49 -4.64 -10.13 8.33
N TYR A 50 -4.05 -9.55 7.29
CA TYR A 50 -4.77 -9.25 6.04
C TYR A 50 -4.71 -10.42 5.07
N PRO A 51 -5.74 -10.60 4.21
CA PRO A 51 -5.83 -11.80 3.39
C PRO A 51 -4.74 -11.91 2.34
N ASN A 52 -4.30 -13.15 2.14
CA ASN A 52 -3.39 -13.50 1.06
C ASN A 52 -4.21 -13.65 -0.21
N LYS A 53 -3.93 -12.85 -1.23
CA LYS A 53 -4.73 -12.80 -2.46
C LYS A 53 -4.06 -13.45 -3.66
N HIS A 54 -2.74 -13.53 -3.66
CA HIS A 54 -1.99 -14.08 -4.79
C HIS A 54 -0.59 -14.42 -4.33
N SER A 55 -0.18 -15.70 -4.49
CA SER A 55 1.14 -16.16 -4.03
C SER A 55 1.35 -15.75 -2.56
N ASN A 56 2.42 -15.03 -2.26
CA ASN A 56 2.71 -14.54 -0.90
C ASN A 56 2.24 -13.09 -0.70
N TYR A 57 1.48 -12.53 -1.64
CA TYR A 57 1.04 -11.14 -1.55
C TYR A 57 -0.28 -11.03 -0.79
N ARG A 58 -0.32 -10.07 0.10
CA ARG A 58 -1.50 -9.73 0.88
C ARG A 58 -2.03 -8.37 0.44
N GLU A 59 -3.33 -8.16 0.64
CA GLU A 59 -3.97 -6.90 0.27
C GLU A 59 -4.75 -6.35 1.45
N ALA A 60 -4.58 -5.05 1.69
CA ALA A 60 -5.31 -4.35 2.75
C ALA A 60 -5.95 -3.10 2.15
N LYS A 61 -7.24 -2.87 2.48
CA LYS A 61 -7.97 -1.71 1.98
C LYS A 61 -7.57 -0.46 2.74
N VAL A 62 -7.54 0.66 2.01
CA VAL A 62 -7.41 1.98 2.63
C VAL A 62 -8.80 2.44 3.04
N GLU A 63 -8.95 2.89 4.29
CA GLU A 63 -10.24 3.34 4.80
C GLU A 63 -10.73 4.58 4.03
N ASP A 64 -12.00 4.61 3.66
CA ASP A 64 -12.70 5.71 2.97
C ASP A 64 -12.26 5.99 1.53
N PHE A 65 -11.31 5.24 1.00
CA PHE A 65 -10.82 5.44 -0.36
C PHE A 65 -10.78 4.11 -1.10
N PRO A 66 -11.03 4.11 -2.42
CA PRO A 66 -11.04 2.85 -3.18
C PRO A 66 -9.64 2.39 -3.56
N TYR A 67 -8.73 2.41 -2.59
CA TYR A 67 -7.34 2.01 -2.79
C TYR A 67 -7.00 0.77 -1.98
N LEU A 68 -6.06 0.00 -2.51
CA LEU A 68 -5.55 -1.22 -1.88
C LEU A 68 -4.03 -1.12 -1.76
N ILE A 69 -3.55 -1.62 -0.63
CA ILE A 69 -2.11 -1.74 -0.38
C ILE A 69 -1.76 -3.21 -0.56
N VAL A 70 -0.88 -3.50 -1.51
CA VAL A 70 -0.39 -4.85 -1.79
C VAL A 70 0.98 -5.00 -1.17
N TYR A 71 1.18 -6.06 -0.37
CA TYR A 71 2.45 -6.22 0.30
C TYR A 71 2.82 -7.69 0.46
N GLU A 72 4.09 -7.92 0.77
CA GLU A 72 4.68 -9.23 0.99
C GLU A 72 5.57 -9.16 2.23
N VAL A 73 5.54 -10.21 3.05
CA VAL A 73 6.35 -10.26 4.27
C VAL A 73 7.55 -11.14 4.02
N PHE A 74 8.74 -10.59 4.22
CA PHE A 74 9.99 -11.34 4.17
C PHE A 74 10.42 -11.68 5.59
N LYS A 75 10.04 -12.86 6.05
CA LYS A 75 10.27 -13.29 7.42
C LYS A 75 11.74 -13.26 7.84
N GLN A 76 12.60 -13.77 6.99
CA GLN A 76 14.03 -13.86 7.33
C GLN A 76 14.69 -12.50 7.43
N LYS A 77 14.22 -11.55 6.61
CA LYS A 77 14.72 -10.19 6.61
C LYS A 77 14.02 -9.30 7.63
N GLN A 78 12.96 -9.79 8.24
CA GLN A 78 12.11 -9.03 9.17
C GLN A 78 11.68 -7.72 8.51
N LEU A 79 11.16 -7.81 7.28
CA LEU A 79 10.82 -6.66 6.45
C LEU A 79 9.51 -6.89 5.72
N ILE A 80 8.69 -5.86 5.65
CA ILE A 80 7.48 -5.84 4.81
C ILE A 80 7.79 -5.03 3.56
N HIS A 81 7.56 -5.62 2.40
CA HIS A 81 7.73 -4.94 1.12
C HIS A 81 6.36 -4.53 0.60
N ILE A 82 6.13 -3.22 0.46
CA ILE A 82 4.89 -2.69 -0.09
C ILE A 82 5.05 -2.64 -1.61
N ALA A 83 4.37 -3.57 -2.30
CA ALA A 83 4.53 -3.74 -3.74
C ALA A 83 3.74 -2.73 -4.57
N ALA A 84 2.56 -2.33 -4.07
CA ALA A 84 1.68 -1.42 -4.80
C ALA A 84 0.71 -0.70 -3.86
N ILE A 85 0.32 0.50 -4.25
CA ILE A 85 -0.80 1.24 -3.64
C ILE A 85 -1.65 1.68 -4.83
N TYR A 86 -2.72 0.93 -5.12
CA TYR A 86 -3.43 1.10 -6.36
C TYR A 86 -4.93 1.22 -6.17
N HIS A 87 -5.58 1.85 -7.15
CA HIS A 87 -7.04 1.99 -7.16
C HIS A 87 -7.68 0.63 -7.41
N GLY A 88 -8.59 0.23 -6.52
CA GLY A 88 -9.19 -1.11 -6.54
C GLY A 88 -9.98 -1.47 -7.78
N LYS A 89 -10.47 -0.48 -8.54
CA LYS A 89 -11.20 -0.71 -9.78
C LYS A 89 -10.30 -0.87 -10.99
N ARG A 90 -9.02 -0.55 -10.86
CA ARG A 90 -8.03 -0.81 -11.89
C ARG A 90 -7.45 -2.19 -11.63
N HIS A 91 -7.09 -2.91 -12.67
CA HIS A 91 -6.50 -4.23 -12.53
C HIS A 91 -5.10 -4.26 -13.14
N PRO A 92 -4.14 -3.53 -12.54
CA PRO A 92 -2.78 -3.54 -13.06
C PRO A 92 -2.16 -4.90 -12.82
N LYS A 93 -1.71 -5.55 -13.90
CA LYS A 93 -0.98 -6.81 -13.80
C LYS A 93 0.31 -6.62 -13.00
N SER A 94 0.79 -5.38 -12.93
CA SER A 94 2.06 -5.03 -12.29
C SER A 94 1.95 -4.77 -10.79
N LYS A 95 0.80 -5.02 -10.16
CA LYS A 95 0.65 -4.75 -8.72
C LYS A 95 1.46 -5.71 -7.83
N TYR A 96 1.78 -6.89 -8.33
CA TYR A 96 2.55 -7.89 -7.59
C TYR A 96 4.04 -7.77 -7.92
N ARG A 97 4.63 -6.66 -7.54
CA ARG A 97 6.01 -6.31 -7.86
C ARG A 97 6.98 -6.98 -6.90
N LYS A 98 8.13 -7.39 -7.44
CA LYS A 98 9.17 -8.02 -6.65
C LYS A 98 10.09 -6.98 -6.02
N LEU A 99 10.62 -7.32 -4.85
CA LEU A 99 11.62 -6.48 -4.20
C LEU A 99 12.89 -6.47 -5.04
N LYS A 100 13.36 -5.28 -5.37
CA LYS A 100 14.64 -5.12 -6.06
C LYS A 100 15.76 -5.18 -5.02
N LYS A 101 16.78 -5.93 -5.37
CA LYS A 101 17.96 -6.02 -4.52
C LYS A 101 18.86 -4.82 -4.74
#